data_394c4ae56d55c372d776ae4249f9bedc
#
_entry.id   394c4ae56d55c372d776ae4249f9bedc
#
_cell.length_a   1.000
_cell.length_b   1.000
_cell.length_c   1.000
_cell.angle_alpha   90.00
_cell.angle_beta   90.00
_cell.angle_gamma   90.00
#
_symmetry.space_group_name_H-M   'P 1'
#
loop_
_entity.id
_entity.type
_entity.pdbx_description
1 polymer ?
#
loop_
_entity_poly.entity_id
_entity_poly.type
_entity_poly.pdbx_seq_one_letter_code
_entity_poly.pdbx_strand_id
1 'polypeptide(L)'
;WVSKQDAGDAKMQELAGYIADGAMAFLKAEWKVLSIFVTIAAVLLAYSGTIHEVNGKPIHSSWIIAISFIIGAVFSATAGYIGMKVATKANVRTTQAARTSLKQALKVSFTGGTVMGLGVAGLAILGLGGLFIAFLNIFAGLGVDTVKTAIEVLTGFSLGAESIALFARVGGGIYTKAADVGADLVGKVEAGIPEDDVRNPATIADNVGDN
;
A
#
# COMPACT_ATOMS: atom_id res chain seq x y z
N TRP A 1 -11.88 7.17 15.65
CA TRP A 1 -11.47 7.08 17.06
C TRP A 1 -10.01 7.48 17.21
N VAL A 2 -9.05 6.89 16.45
CA VAL A 2 -7.62 7.22 16.49
C VAL A 2 -7.39 8.73 16.38
N SER A 3 -7.97 9.37 15.37
CA SER A 3 -7.79 10.81 15.13
C SER A 3 -8.33 11.72 16.22
N LYS A 4 -9.14 11.18 17.15
CA LYS A 4 -9.71 11.92 18.28
C LYS A 4 -8.87 11.78 19.56
N GLN A 5 -7.83 10.94 19.54
CA GLN A 5 -6.92 10.80 20.68
C GLN A 5 -5.97 12.00 20.72
N ASP A 6 -5.45 12.28 21.92
CA ASP A 6 -4.49 13.37 22.14
C ASP A 6 -3.22 13.14 21.30
N ALA A 7 -2.80 14.15 20.57
CA ALA A 7 -1.62 14.15 19.71
C ALA A 7 -0.37 14.71 20.41
N GLY A 8 -0.46 15.04 21.70
CA GLY A 8 0.64 15.58 22.46
C GLY A 8 0.84 17.08 22.29
N ASP A 9 2.02 17.54 22.69
CA ASP A 9 2.39 18.95 22.64
C ASP A 9 2.63 19.46 21.20
N ALA A 10 2.80 20.79 21.07
CA ALA A 10 2.96 21.44 19.77
C ALA A 10 4.18 20.91 19.00
N LYS A 11 5.28 20.58 19.69
CA LYS A 11 6.51 20.06 19.05
C LYS A 11 6.30 18.66 18.50
N MET A 12 5.59 17.80 19.26
CA MET A 12 5.23 16.46 18.77
C MET A 12 4.35 16.52 17.52
N GLN A 13 3.38 17.45 17.51
CA GLN A 13 2.49 17.62 16.36
C GLN A 13 3.23 18.17 15.14
N GLU A 14 4.17 19.08 15.33
CA GLU A 14 5.03 19.61 14.27
C GLU A 14 5.86 18.50 13.63
N LEU A 15 6.56 17.68 14.43
CA LEU A 15 7.36 16.55 13.94
C LEU A 15 6.49 15.49 13.24
N ALA A 16 5.31 15.19 13.80
CA ALA A 16 4.35 14.29 13.15
C ALA A 16 3.86 14.84 11.80
N GLY A 17 3.76 16.16 11.66
CA GLY A 17 3.47 16.82 10.40
C GLY A 17 4.56 16.57 9.36
N TYR A 18 5.83 16.75 9.71
CA TYR A 18 6.95 16.47 8.80
C TYR A 18 7.02 15.01 8.38
N ILE A 19 6.76 14.06 9.29
CA ILE A 19 6.72 12.63 8.97
C ILE A 19 5.55 12.34 8.02
N ALA A 20 4.37 12.91 8.26
CA ALA A 20 3.21 12.73 7.39
C ALA A 20 3.43 13.30 5.98
N ASP A 21 4.06 14.48 5.88
CA ASP A 21 4.41 15.10 4.60
C ASP A 21 5.46 14.28 3.83
N GLY A 22 6.47 13.79 4.54
CA GLY A 22 7.48 12.88 3.97
C GLY A 22 6.86 11.58 3.48
N ALA A 23 5.96 10.98 4.26
CA ALA A 23 5.22 9.77 3.87
C ALA A 23 4.37 9.99 2.60
N MET A 24 3.72 11.14 2.46
CA MET A 24 2.97 11.47 1.25
C MET A 24 3.89 11.74 0.05
N ALA A 25 5.04 12.35 0.26
CA ALA A 25 6.04 12.57 -0.78
C ALA A 25 6.61 11.23 -1.28
N PHE A 26 6.92 10.31 -0.38
CA PHE A 26 7.35 8.94 -0.69
C PHE A 26 6.31 8.21 -1.55
N LEU A 27 5.05 8.14 -1.09
CA LEU A 27 3.98 7.48 -1.84
C LEU A 27 3.79 8.06 -3.24
N LYS A 28 3.86 9.39 -3.40
CA LYS A 28 3.74 10.03 -4.71
C LYS A 28 4.88 9.64 -5.65
N ALA A 29 6.11 9.59 -5.13
CA ALA A 29 7.29 9.18 -5.91
C ALA A 29 7.19 7.72 -6.34
N GLU A 30 6.80 6.85 -5.43
CA GLU A 30 6.60 5.42 -5.67
C GLU A 30 5.50 5.17 -6.70
N TRP A 31 4.33 5.77 -6.53
CA TRP A 31 3.20 5.60 -7.45
C TRP A 31 3.51 6.09 -8.86
N LYS A 32 4.35 7.09 -9.03
CA LYS A 32 4.81 7.53 -10.35
C LYS A 32 5.55 6.42 -11.08
N VAL A 33 6.43 5.69 -10.41
CA VAL A 33 7.16 4.56 -11.00
C VAL A 33 6.24 3.37 -11.21
N LEU A 34 5.42 3.05 -10.21
CA LEU A 34 4.49 1.92 -10.27
C LEU A 34 3.42 2.10 -11.35
N SER A 35 2.96 3.33 -11.61
CA SER A 35 2.00 3.58 -12.69
C SER A 35 2.57 3.24 -14.07
N ILE A 36 3.86 3.48 -14.29
CA ILE A 36 4.54 3.08 -15.53
C ILE A 36 4.58 1.55 -15.64
N PHE A 37 4.98 0.87 -14.57
CA PHE A 37 4.98 -0.60 -14.51
C PHE A 37 3.59 -1.18 -14.76
N VAL A 38 2.56 -0.68 -14.06
CA VAL A 38 1.17 -1.14 -14.22
C VAL A 38 0.69 -0.96 -15.66
N THR A 39 1.02 0.17 -16.29
CA THR A 39 0.64 0.42 -17.68
C THR A 39 1.28 -0.58 -18.63
N ILE A 40 2.59 -0.81 -18.51
CA ILE A 40 3.31 -1.77 -19.34
C ILE A 40 2.76 -3.20 -19.13
N ALA A 41 2.60 -3.61 -17.87
CA ALA A 41 2.10 -4.93 -17.55
C ALA A 41 0.66 -5.14 -18.03
N ALA A 42 -0.21 -4.13 -17.90
CA ALA A 42 -1.58 -4.18 -18.41
C ALA A 42 -1.62 -4.34 -19.93
N VAL A 43 -0.76 -3.62 -20.68
CA VAL A 43 -0.66 -3.76 -22.13
C VAL A 43 -0.16 -5.16 -22.52
N LEU A 44 0.84 -5.68 -21.83
CA LEU A 44 1.34 -7.04 -22.07
C LEU A 44 0.27 -8.10 -21.78
N LEU A 45 -0.49 -7.96 -20.69
CA LEU A 45 -1.60 -8.85 -20.36
C LEU A 45 -2.71 -8.77 -21.40
N ALA A 46 -3.07 -7.56 -21.85
CA ALA A 46 -4.06 -7.38 -22.88
C ALA A 46 -3.64 -8.03 -24.20
N TYR A 47 -2.36 -7.96 -24.55
CA TYR A 47 -1.81 -8.59 -25.75
C TYR A 47 -1.71 -10.12 -25.61
N SER A 48 -1.17 -10.63 -24.50
CA SER A 48 -0.93 -12.07 -24.32
C SER A 48 -2.22 -12.88 -24.28
N GLY A 49 -3.30 -12.34 -23.76
CA GLY A 49 -4.58 -13.03 -23.68
C GLY A 49 -5.31 -13.14 -25.03
N THR A 50 -4.92 -12.39 -26.07
CA THR A 50 -5.47 -12.55 -27.43
C THR A 50 -4.93 -13.81 -28.14
N ILE A 51 -3.87 -14.44 -27.59
CA ILE A 51 -3.18 -15.58 -28.18
C ILE A 51 -3.71 -16.94 -27.67
N HIS A 52 -4.51 -16.94 -26.57
CA HIS A 52 -5.04 -18.18 -26.03
C HIS A 52 -6.34 -18.61 -26.72
N GLU A 53 -6.26 -19.65 -27.56
CA GLU A 53 -7.41 -20.39 -28.07
C GLU A 53 -7.79 -21.47 -27.02
N VAL A 54 -8.98 -21.35 -26.43
CA VAL A 54 -9.56 -22.43 -25.63
C VAL A 54 -10.62 -23.14 -26.51
N ASN A 55 -10.37 -24.41 -26.84
CA ASN A 55 -11.23 -25.22 -27.69
C ASN A 55 -11.49 -24.65 -29.09
N GLY A 56 -10.49 -24.03 -29.73
CA GLY A 56 -10.60 -23.52 -31.10
C GLY A 56 -11.45 -22.25 -31.24
N LYS A 57 -11.81 -21.60 -30.13
CA LYS A 57 -12.45 -20.29 -30.14
C LYS A 57 -11.58 -19.29 -29.41
N PRO A 58 -11.26 -18.13 -30.01
CA PRO A 58 -10.54 -17.08 -29.32
C PRO A 58 -11.44 -16.52 -28.22
N ILE A 59 -11.10 -16.81 -26.94
CA ILE A 59 -11.73 -16.14 -25.83
C ILE A 59 -11.06 -14.78 -25.68
N HIS A 60 -11.80 -13.73 -25.99
CA HIS A 60 -11.37 -12.34 -25.80
C HIS A 60 -11.35 -11.95 -24.31
N SER A 61 -10.82 -12.81 -23.44
CA SER A 61 -10.70 -12.53 -21.99
C SER A 61 -9.50 -11.62 -21.66
N SER A 62 -8.60 -11.41 -22.60
CA SER A 62 -7.33 -10.74 -22.40
C SER A 62 -7.44 -9.31 -21.89
N TRP A 63 -8.26 -8.49 -22.54
CA TRP A 63 -8.47 -7.12 -22.10
C TRP A 63 -9.21 -7.05 -20.76
N ILE A 64 -10.06 -8.04 -20.43
CA ILE A 64 -10.75 -8.13 -19.14
C ILE A 64 -9.76 -8.49 -18.04
N ILE A 65 -8.77 -9.36 -18.31
CA ILE A 65 -7.68 -9.67 -17.39
C ILE A 65 -6.85 -8.41 -17.10
N ALA A 66 -6.54 -7.62 -18.15
CA ALA A 66 -5.81 -6.38 -17.99
C ALA A 66 -6.58 -5.33 -17.15
N ILE A 67 -7.89 -5.21 -17.34
CA ILE A 67 -8.75 -4.36 -16.51
C ILE A 67 -8.77 -4.86 -15.07
N SER A 68 -8.94 -6.17 -14.88
CA SER A 68 -8.93 -6.80 -13.56
C SER A 68 -7.60 -6.53 -12.82
N PHE A 69 -6.48 -6.63 -13.53
CA PHE A 69 -5.14 -6.28 -13.05
C PHE A 69 -5.05 -4.82 -12.60
N ILE A 70 -5.52 -3.88 -13.41
CA ILE A 70 -5.52 -2.45 -13.07
C ILE A 70 -6.36 -2.19 -11.82
N ILE A 71 -7.55 -2.81 -11.73
CA ILE A 71 -8.41 -2.66 -10.55
C ILE A 71 -7.72 -3.19 -9.29
N GLY A 72 -7.05 -4.35 -9.38
CA GLY A 72 -6.26 -4.92 -8.28
C GLY A 72 -5.12 -3.98 -7.84
N ALA A 73 -4.40 -3.43 -8.80
CA ALA A 73 -3.33 -2.46 -8.53
C ALA A 73 -3.86 -1.19 -7.83
N VAL A 74 -5.00 -0.65 -8.28
CA VAL A 74 -5.63 0.53 -7.66
C VAL A 74 -6.10 0.22 -6.24
N PHE A 75 -6.69 -0.95 -6.00
CA PHE A 75 -7.14 -1.36 -4.67
C PHE A 75 -5.96 -1.50 -3.71
N SER A 76 -4.86 -2.11 -4.16
CA SER A 76 -3.65 -2.26 -3.37
C SER A 76 -3.00 -0.90 -3.05
N ALA A 77 -2.88 -0.01 -4.04
CA ALA A 77 -2.38 1.35 -3.84
C ALA A 77 -3.26 2.14 -2.86
N THR A 78 -4.59 1.97 -2.94
CA THR A 78 -5.55 2.60 -2.03
C THR A 78 -5.39 2.08 -0.60
N ALA A 79 -5.18 0.77 -0.44
CA ALA A 79 -4.90 0.17 0.86
C ALA A 79 -3.61 0.74 1.48
N GLY A 80 -2.53 0.83 0.70
CA GLY A 80 -1.27 1.45 1.11
C GLY A 80 -1.44 2.91 1.55
N TYR A 81 -2.19 3.69 0.77
CA TYR A 81 -2.50 5.09 1.11
C TYR A 81 -3.24 5.23 2.45
N ILE A 82 -4.30 4.43 2.63
CA ILE A 82 -5.08 4.44 3.88
C ILE A 82 -4.19 4.03 5.05
N GLY A 83 -3.39 2.97 4.87
CA GLY A 83 -2.47 2.47 5.89
C GLY A 83 -1.46 3.53 6.33
N MET A 84 -0.74 4.12 5.39
CA MET A 84 0.26 5.15 5.65
C MET A 84 -0.37 6.37 6.36
N LYS A 85 -1.54 6.81 5.90
CA LYS A 85 -2.24 7.96 6.49
C LYS A 85 -2.74 7.70 7.91
N VAL A 86 -3.08 6.46 8.22
CA VAL A 86 -3.51 6.08 9.59
C VAL A 86 -2.31 5.85 10.48
N ALA A 87 -1.26 5.19 9.99
CA ALA A 87 -0.04 4.93 10.74
C ALA A 87 0.62 6.23 11.21
N THR A 88 0.86 7.19 10.31
CA THR A 88 1.44 8.49 10.66
C THR A 88 0.62 9.27 11.68
N LYS A 89 -0.72 9.14 11.66
CA LYS A 89 -1.60 9.73 12.69
C LYS A 89 -1.59 8.96 14.00
N ALA A 90 -1.45 7.64 13.96
CA ALA A 90 -1.45 6.80 15.14
C ALA A 90 -0.15 6.94 15.94
N ASN A 91 1.00 7.07 15.27
CA ASN A 91 2.32 7.08 15.89
C ASN A 91 2.45 8.15 16.98
N VAL A 92 2.20 9.42 16.66
CA VAL A 92 2.30 10.52 17.63
C VAL A 92 1.32 10.34 18.80
N ARG A 93 0.14 9.80 18.53
CA ARG A 93 -0.88 9.54 19.57
C ARG A 93 -0.52 8.35 20.45
N THR A 94 0.12 7.35 19.88
CA THR A 94 0.69 6.22 20.63
C THR A 94 1.78 6.70 21.56
N THR A 95 2.70 7.55 21.07
CA THR A 95 3.76 8.16 21.87
C THR A 95 3.19 8.99 23.02
N GLN A 96 2.19 9.83 22.74
CA GLN A 96 1.52 10.62 23.79
C GLN A 96 0.82 9.72 24.82
N ALA A 97 0.11 8.71 24.37
CA ALA A 97 -0.54 7.76 25.27
C ALA A 97 0.46 6.98 26.15
N ALA A 98 1.66 6.69 25.61
CA ALA A 98 2.73 6.01 26.35
C ALA A 98 3.25 6.81 27.53
N ARG A 99 3.15 8.15 27.50
CA ARG A 99 3.48 9.02 28.64
C ARG A 99 2.56 8.75 29.85
N THR A 100 1.36 8.22 29.61
CA THR A 100 0.37 7.96 30.66
C THR A 100 0.39 6.49 31.06
N SER A 101 0.27 5.56 30.11
CA SER A 101 0.33 4.13 30.38
C SER A 101 0.58 3.30 29.14
N LEU A 102 1.30 2.19 29.32
CA LEU A 102 1.51 1.20 28.25
C LEU A 102 0.19 0.65 27.72
N LYS A 103 -0.80 0.43 28.57
CA LYS A 103 -2.13 -0.07 28.17
C LYS A 103 -2.82 0.87 27.19
N GLN A 104 -2.76 2.18 27.43
CA GLN A 104 -3.34 3.17 26.53
C GLN A 104 -2.57 3.25 25.21
N ALA A 105 -1.24 3.25 25.26
CA ALA A 105 -0.40 3.23 24.07
C ALA A 105 -0.72 2.04 23.17
N LEU A 106 -0.77 0.83 23.74
CA LEU A 106 -1.14 -0.37 23.00
C LEU A 106 -2.54 -0.28 22.39
N LYS A 107 -3.52 0.28 23.13
CA LYS A 107 -4.88 0.47 22.60
C LYS A 107 -4.89 1.38 21.37
N VAL A 108 -4.15 2.48 21.39
CA VAL A 108 -4.07 3.41 20.27
C VAL A 108 -3.37 2.74 19.06
N SER A 109 -2.23 2.11 19.28
CA SER A 109 -1.44 1.43 18.27
C SER A 109 -2.23 0.30 17.59
N PHE A 110 -2.80 -0.62 18.38
CA PHE A 110 -3.62 -1.72 17.84
C PHE A 110 -4.87 -1.23 17.12
N THR A 111 -5.51 -0.16 17.59
CA THR A 111 -6.67 0.41 16.88
C THR A 111 -6.25 1.00 15.54
N GLY A 112 -5.08 1.66 15.48
CA GLY A 112 -4.50 2.12 14.21
C GLY A 112 -4.24 0.97 13.24
N GLY A 113 -3.59 -0.09 13.70
CA GLY A 113 -3.36 -1.30 12.90
C GLY A 113 -4.66 -2.00 12.45
N THR A 114 -5.69 -2.00 13.30
CA THR A 114 -7.00 -2.57 12.95
C THR A 114 -7.65 -1.85 11.77
N VAL A 115 -7.52 -0.52 11.68
CA VAL A 115 -8.05 0.23 10.53
C VAL A 115 -7.40 -0.24 9.22
N MET A 116 -6.07 -0.43 9.23
CA MET A 116 -5.36 -0.97 8.06
C MET A 116 -5.81 -2.40 7.75
N GLY A 117 -5.82 -3.29 8.74
CA GLY A 117 -6.18 -4.69 8.56
C GLY A 117 -7.60 -4.88 8.03
N LEU A 118 -8.59 -4.19 8.61
CA LEU A 118 -9.97 -4.22 8.13
C LEU A 118 -10.14 -3.54 6.78
N GLY A 119 -9.37 -2.46 6.51
CA GLY A 119 -9.35 -1.79 5.21
C GLY A 119 -8.88 -2.72 4.10
N VAL A 120 -7.77 -3.42 4.30
CA VAL A 120 -7.24 -4.41 3.34
C VAL A 120 -8.23 -5.56 3.14
N ALA A 121 -8.74 -6.15 4.23
CA ALA A 121 -9.71 -7.25 4.15
C ALA A 121 -11.00 -6.81 3.42
N GLY A 122 -11.51 -5.62 3.74
CA GLY A 122 -12.71 -5.07 3.08
C GLY A 122 -12.50 -4.83 1.59
N LEU A 123 -11.37 -4.24 1.20
CA LEU A 123 -11.03 -4.02 -0.21
C LEU A 123 -10.83 -5.34 -0.96
N ALA A 124 -10.20 -6.33 -0.32
CA ALA A 124 -10.03 -7.67 -0.92
C ALA A 124 -11.40 -8.34 -1.17
N ILE A 125 -12.29 -8.34 -0.18
CA ILE A 125 -13.64 -8.91 -0.31
C ILE A 125 -14.44 -8.18 -1.38
N LEU A 126 -14.43 -6.85 -1.38
CA LEU A 126 -15.13 -6.05 -2.39
C LEU A 126 -14.55 -6.24 -3.79
N GLY A 127 -13.21 -6.28 -3.91
CA GLY A 127 -12.53 -6.48 -5.19
C GLY A 127 -12.76 -7.88 -5.74
N LEU A 128 -12.39 -8.91 -4.99
CA LEU A 128 -12.53 -10.30 -5.45
C LEU A 128 -14.00 -10.71 -5.58
N GLY A 129 -14.80 -10.46 -4.56
CA GLY A 129 -16.22 -10.85 -4.56
C GLY A 129 -17.03 -10.06 -5.57
N GLY A 130 -16.83 -8.74 -5.63
CA GLY A 130 -17.54 -7.87 -6.57
C GLY A 130 -17.19 -8.17 -8.03
N LEU A 131 -15.90 -8.35 -8.34
CA LEU A 131 -15.47 -8.74 -9.69
C LEU A 131 -15.90 -10.14 -10.05
N PHE A 132 -15.89 -11.10 -9.12
CA PHE A 132 -16.36 -12.44 -9.37
C PHE A 132 -17.82 -12.45 -9.79
N ILE A 133 -18.70 -11.76 -9.05
CA ILE A 133 -20.12 -11.62 -9.40
C ILE A 133 -20.28 -10.91 -10.74
N ALA A 134 -19.54 -9.84 -11.00
CA ALA A 134 -19.59 -9.13 -12.26
C ALA A 134 -19.18 -10.03 -13.44
N PHE A 135 -18.11 -10.79 -13.30
CA PHE A 135 -17.63 -11.70 -14.35
C PHE A 135 -18.57 -12.89 -14.58
N LEU A 136 -19.19 -13.44 -13.53
CA LEU A 136 -20.24 -14.43 -13.70
C LEU A 136 -21.37 -13.91 -14.59
N ASN A 137 -21.80 -12.67 -14.39
CA ASN A 137 -22.85 -12.05 -15.21
C ASN A 137 -22.38 -11.75 -16.64
N ILE A 138 -21.14 -11.28 -16.83
CA ILE A 138 -20.57 -10.95 -18.13
C ILE A 138 -20.41 -12.21 -18.99
N PHE A 139 -19.97 -13.33 -18.40
CA PHE A 139 -19.72 -14.57 -19.12
C PHE A 139 -20.96 -15.47 -19.21
N ALA A 140 -22.05 -15.16 -18.49
CA ALA A 140 -23.30 -15.90 -18.58
C ALA A 140 -23.84 -15.90 -20.02
N GLY A 141 -24.09 -17.06 -20.55
CA GLY A 141 -24.68 -17.21 -21.90
C GLY A 141 -23.70 -17.12 -23.09
N LEU A 142 -22.38 -16.94 -22.82
CA LEU A 142 -21.38 -16.90 -23.90
C LEU A 142 -20.91 -18.30 -24.38
N GLY A 143 -21.51 -19.38 -23.86
CA GLY A 143 -21.13 -20.74 -24.25
C GLY A 143 -19.79 -21.22 -23.74
N VAL A 144 -19.20 -20.52 -22.77
CA VAL A 144 -17.98 -20.87 -22.06
C VAL A 144 -18.31 -21.39 -20.66
N ASP A 145 -17.38 -22.10 -20.03
CA ASP A 145 -17.48 -22.40 -18.61
C ASP A 145 -17.37 -21.10 -17.80
N THR A 146 -18.52 -20.53 -17.47
CA THR A 146 -18.64 -19.20 -16.84
C THR A 146 -17.82 -19.08 -15.56
N VAL A 147 -17.84 -20.11 -14.71
CA VAL A 147 -17.12 -20.09 -13.44
C VAL A 147 -15.62 -20.16 -13.66
N LYS A 148 -15.17 -21.06 -14.52
CA LYS A 148 -13.74 -21.21 -14.85
C LYS A 148 -13.17 -19.93 -15.45
N THR A 149 -13.89 -19.35 -16.42
CA THR A 149 -13.46 -18.11 -17.09
C THR A 149 -13.46 -16.92 -16.14
N ALA A 150 -14.47 -16.82 -15.25
CA ALA A 150 -14.50 -15.77 -14.23
C ALA A 150 -13.31 -15.87 -13.26
N ILE A 151 -12.97 -17.07 -12.80
CA ILE A 151 -11.80 -17.30 -11.93
C ILE A 151 -10.50 -16.96 -12.66
N GLU A 152 -10.35 -17.37 -13.93
CA GLU A 152 -9.18 -17.09 -14.74
C GLU A 152 -8.96 -15.58 -14.89
N VAL A 153 -9.99 -14.83 -15.23
CA VAL A 153 -9.90 -13.35 -15.33
C VAL A 153 -9.64 -12.70 -13.97
N LEU A 154 -10.16 -13.27 -12.89
CA LEU A 154 -9.95 -12.77 -11.54
C LEU A 154 -8.49 -12.90 -11.07
N THR A 155 -7.70 -13.81 -11.66
CA THR A 155 -6.25 -13.88 -11.38
C THR A 155 -5.55 -12.58 -11.73
N GLY A 156 -6.04 -11.82 -12.71
CA GLY A 156 -5.54 -10.49 -13.04
C GLY A 156 -5.63 -9.53 -11.85
N PHE A 157 -6.74 -9.52 -11.11
CA PHE A 157 -6.89 -8.70 -9.90
C PHE A 157 -5.83 -9.06 -8.86
N SER A 158 -5.64 -10.34 -8.57
CA SER A 158 -4.65 -10.80 -7.60
C SER A 158 -3.24 -10.41 -8.02
N LEU A 159 -2.90 -10.61 -9.30
CA LEU A 159 -1.60 -10.23 -9.83
C LEU A 159 -1.34 -8.72 -9.74
N GLY A 160 -2.35 -7.90 -10.00
CA GLY A 160 -2.26 -6.45 -9.89
C GLY A 160 -2.07 -5.99 -8.44
N ALA A 161 -2.85 -6.54 -7.52
CA ALA A 161 -2.76 -6.23 -6.11
C ALA A 161 -1.42 -6.67 -5.51
N GLU A 162 -0.97 -7.89 -5.82
CA GLU A 162 0.29 -8.45 -5.35
C GLU A 162 1.49 -7.68 -5.90
N SER A 163 1.48 -7.31 -7.18
CA SER A 163 2.55 -6.54 -7.80
C SER A 163 2.78 -5.21 -7.07
N ILE A 164 1.72 -4.44 -6.81
CA ILE A 164 1.84 -3.18 -6.07
C ILE A 164 2.32 -3.43 -4.65
N ALA A 165 1.76 -4.41 -3.93
CA ALA A 165 2.16 -4.72 -2.57
C ALA A 165 3.63 -5.18 -2.48
N LEU A 166 4.10 -5.98 -3.45
CA LEU A 166 5.48 -6.44 -3.51
C LEU A 166 6.46 -5.29 -3.74
N PHE A 167 6.19 -4.46 -4.75
CA PHE A 167 7.08 -3.33 -5.06
C PHE A 167 7.07 -2.28 -3.97
N ALA A 168 5.91 -1.97 -3.37
CA ALA A 168 5.82 -1.07 -2.23
C ALA A 168 6.64 -1.58 -1.04
N ARG A 169 6.55 -2.88 -0.73
CA ARG A 169 7.32 -3.50 0.36
C ARG A 169 8.83 -3.47 0.10
N VAL A 170 9.26 -3.81 -1.11
CA VAL A 170 10.69 -3.82 -1.48
C VAL A 170 11.24 -2.40 -1.54
N GLY A 171 10.52 -1.49 -2.20
CA GLY A 171 10.89 -0.08 -2.32
C GLY A 171 10.96 0.60 -0.94
N GLY A 172 9.96 0.36 -0.10
CA GLY A 172 9.92 0.85 1.28
C GLY A 172 11.10 0.34 2.10
N GLY A 173 11.41 -0.96 2.04
CA GLY A 173 12.55 -1.54 2.75
C GLY A 173 13.90 -0.97 2.31
N ILE A 174 14.09 -0.72 1.01
CA ILE A 174 15.30 -0.08 0.49
C ILE A 174 15.39 1.37 0.98
N TYR A 175 14.27 2.10 0.92
CA TYR A 175 14.20 3.48 1.38
C TYR A 175 14.53 3.58 2.87
N THR A 176 13.93 2.74 3.72
CA THR A 176 14.18 2.71 5.17
C THR A 176 15.65 2.49 5.46
N LYS A 177 16.27 1.51 4.82
CA LYS A 177 17.70 1.24 5.04
C LYS A 177 18.61 2.35 4.52
N ALA A 178 18.28 2.98 3.42
CA ALA A 178 19.03 4.12 2.92
C ALA A 178 18.91 5.33 3.86
N ALA A 179 17.72 5.58 4.42
CA ALA A 179 17.48 6.66 5.37
C ALA A 179 18.21 6.42 6.71
N ASP A 180 18.11 5.22 7.26
CA ASP A 180 18.77 4.77 8.50
C ASP A 180 20.29 4.94 8.40
N VAL A 181 20.91 4.30 7.40
CA VAL A 181 22.36 4.41 7.18
C VAL A 181 22.78 5.86 6.89
N GLY A 182 22.01 6.61 6.10
CA GLY A 182 22.29 8.02 5.81
C GLY A 182 22.21 8.90 7.07
N ALA A 183 21.20 8.68 7.91
CA ALA A 183 21.06 9.37 9.19
C ALA A 183 22.24 9.11 10.13
N ASP A 184 22.68 7.87 10.21
CA ASP A 184 23.82 7.46 11.02
C ASP A 184 25.14 8.08 10.52
N LEU A 185 25.40 8.05 9.23
CA LEU A 185 26.61 8.63 8.67
C LEU A 185 26.68 10.14 8.92
N VAL A 186 25.61 10.87 8.63
CA VAL A 186 25.57 12.32 8.85
C VAL A 186 25.59 12.66 10.35
N GLY A 187 24.80 11.98 11.15
CA GLY A 187 24.70 12.26 12.59
C GLY A 187 25.93 11.85 13.36
N LYS A 188 26.26 10.57 13.35
CA LYS A 188 27.33 10.01 14.20
C LYS A 188 28.72 10.31 13.66
N VAL A 189 28.93 10.20 12.34
CA VAL A 189 30.28 10.29 11.76
C VAL A 189 30.65 11.72 11.41
N GLU A 190 29.79 12.47 10.72
CA GLU A 190 30.11 13.82 10.28
C GLU A 190 29.82 14.86 11.36
N ALA A 191 28.66 14.82 12.00
CA ALA A 191 28.23 15.83 12.97
C ALA A 191 28.61 15.49 14.42
N GLY A 192 29.00 14.23 14.72
CA GLY A 192 29.36 13.78 16.06
C GLY A 192 28.23 13.89 17.08
N ILE A 193 26.99 13.78 16.64
CA ILE A 193 25.79 13.82 17.48
C ILE A 193 25.25 12.40 17.75
N PRO A 194 24.49 12.20 18.84
CA PRO A 194 23.89 10.91 19.15
C PRO A 194 22.97 10.41 18.03
N GLU A 195 22.72 9.10 18.03
CA GLU A 195 21.70 8.46 17.20
C GLU A 195 20.33 9.10 17.47
N ASP A 196 19.52 9.23 16.42
CA ASP A 196 18.18 9.83 16.50
C ASP A 196 18.10 11.26 17.06
N ASP A 197 19.21 12.00 17.01
CA ASP A 197 19.23 13.39 17.49
C ASP A 197 18.31 14.27 16.64
N VAL A 198 17.47 15.07 17.32
CA VAL A 198 16.50 15.98 16.69
C VAL A 198 17.13 17.04 15.76
N ARG A 199 18.43 17.23 15.84
CA ARG A 199 19.18 18.14 14.96
C ARG A 199 19.49 17.51 13.60
N ASN A 200 19.39 16.18 13.49
CA ASN A 200 19.62 15.47 12.24
C ASN A 200 18.31 15.36 11.44
N PRO A 201 18.13 16.09 10.34
CA PRO A 201 16.92 16.04 9.54
C PRO A 201 16.69 14.67 8.89
N ALA A 202 17.73 13.87 8.73
CA ALA A 202 17.61 12.52 8.18
C ALA A 202 16.84 11.55 9.11
N THR A 203 16.77 11.84 10.41
CA THR A 203 15.94 11.11 11.37
C THR A 203 14.45 11.16 11.00
N ILE A 204 13.98 12.24 10.37
CA ILE A 204 12.59 12.31 9.87
C ILE A 204 12.39 11.33 8.72
N ALA A 205 13.36 11.22 7.80
CA ALA A 205 13.28 10.30 6.68
C ALA A 205 13.30 8.83 7.15
N ASP A 206 14.11 8.52 8.17
CA ASP A 206 14.14 7.21 8.81
C ASP A 206 12.78 6.86 9.42
N ASN A 207 12.20 7.76 10.22
CA ASN A 207 10.85 7.57 10.78
C ASN A 207 9.73 7.47 9.71
N VAL A 208 9.91 8.06 8.53
CA VAL A 208 9.00 7.84 7.39
C VAL A 208 9.11 6.40 6.90
N GLY A 209 10.35 5.88 6.82
CA GLY A 209 10.61 4.53 6.39
C GLY A 209 10.00 3.45 7.29
N ASP A 210 9.90 3.73 8.59
CA ASP A 210 9.34 2.80 9.59
C ASP A 210 7.79 2.73 9.57
N ASN A 211 7.11 3.56 8.79
CA ASN A 211 5.66 3.56 8.62
C ASN A 211 5.23 2.70 7.44
#